data_40e646b4b1c8f5e541d2232314ec2302
#
_entry.id   40e646b4b1c8f5e541d2232314ec2302
#
_cell.length_a   1.000
_cell.length_b   1.000
_cell.length_c   1.000
_cell.angle_alpha   90.00
_cell.angle_beta   90.00
_cell.angle_gamma   90.00
#
_symmetry.space_group_name_H-M   'P 1'
#
loop_
_entity.id
_entity.type
_entity.pdbx_description
1 polymer ?
#
loop_
_entity_poly.entity_id
_entity_poly.type
_entity_poly.pdbx_seq_one_letter_code
_entity_poly.pdbx_strand_id
1 'polypeptide(L)'
;SVVAVSLKKKDSADGLNWVCERALEGGASAAAVSTHWSDGGRGAEELARAVIKVAAQGTQFSPLYEVTSPIKKKIETIATTIYGAAGVSFSPQAERDVELATRLGFDRLPICMAKTPLSLSHDPAVKGRPSGFTVPIQELRILAGAGFLTAVCSGIQLMPGLPKKPAGERIDVDPQSGQIVGLQ
;
A
#
# COMPACT_ATOMS: atom_id res chain seq x y z
N SER A 1 -7.38 -7.52 11.94
CA SER A 1 -6.16 -6.84 11.48
C SER A 1 -5.18 -6.61 12.64
N VAL A 2 -3.87 -6.57 12.34
CA VAL A 2 -2.82 -6.19 13.30
C VAL A 2 -2.11 -4.95 12.75
N VAL A 3 -1.94 -3.93 13.58
CA VAL A 3 -1.24 -2.69 13.22
C VAL A 3 0.16 -2.70 13.78
N ALA A 4 1.16 -2.58 12.90
CA ALA A 4 2.55 -2.39 13.28
C ALA A 4 2.87 -0.90 13.31
N VAL A 5 3.33 -0.38 14.45
CA VAL A 5 3.76 1.00 14.61
C VAL A 5 5.29 1.02 14.62
N SER A 6 5.89 1.48 13.50
CA SER A 6 7.36 1.55 13.39
C SER A 6 7.92 2.73 14.15
N LEU A 7 8.82 2.48 15.09
CA LEU A 7 9.57 3.51 15.80
C LEU A 7 10.55 4.22 14.86
N LYS A 8 10.60 5.55 14.93
CA LYS A 8 11.62 6.39 14.31
C LYS A 8 12.37 7.19 15.38
N LYS A 9 13.59 7.62 15.05
CA LYS A 9 14.52 8.29 15.99
C LYS A 9 13.93 9.48 16.78
N LYS A 10 12.88 10.14 16.27
CA LYS A 10 12.26 11.32 16.91
C LYS A 10 10.93 11.02 17.59
N ASP A 11 10.46 9.78 17.57
CA ASP A 11 9.16 9.43 18.14
C ASP A 11 9.29 9.33 19.67
N SER A 12 8.27 9.83 20.38
CA SER A 12 8.14 9.65 21.82
C SER A 12 7.36 8.38 22.14
N ALA A 13 7.64 7.77 23.29
CA ALA A 13 6.91 6.60 23.77
C ALA A 13 5.40 6.89 23.88
N ASP A 14 5.02 8.07 24.41
CA ASP A 14 3.62 8.49 24.53
C ASP A 14 2.93 8.60 23.16
N GLY A 15 3.64 9.14 22.17
CA GLY A 15 3.13 9.23 20.79
C GLY A 15 2.88 7.86 20.16
N LEU A 16 3.80 6.91 20.37
CA LEU A 16 3.64 5.54 19.86
C LEU A 16 2.49 4.82 20.55
N ASN A 17 2.35 4.95 21.87
CA ASN A 17 1.25 4.39 22.63
C ASN A 17 -0.10 4.97 22.15
N TRP A 18 -0.16 6.28 21.97
CA TRP A 18 -1.35 6.94 21.44
C TRP A 18 -1.76 6.40 20.06
N VAL A 19 -0.80 6.17 19.16
CA VAL A 19 -1.08 5.57 17.84
C VAL A 19 -1.61 4.15 17.98
N CYS A 20 -1.04 3.34 18.88
CA CYS A 20 -1.54 1.98 19.16
C CYS A 20 -2.99 2.01 19.69
N GLU A 21 -3.30 2.90 20.63
CA GLU A 21 -4.64 3.08 21.16
C GLU A 21 -5.65 3.47 20.08
N ARG A 22 -5.30 4.46 19.25
CA ARG A 22 -6.16 4.88 18.12
C ARG A 22 -6.37 3.76 17.10
N ALA A 23 -5.36 2.92 16.87
CA ALA A 23 -5.50 1.77 16.01
C ALA A 23 -6.51 0.75 16.55
N LEU A 24 -6.45 0.47 17.86
CA LEU A 24 -7.41 -0.43 18.52
C LEU A 24 -8.83 0.14 18.51
N GLU A 25 -9.01 1.43 18.82
CA GLU A 25 -10.30 2.12 18.73
C GLU A 25 -10.85 2.14 17.29
N GLY A 26 -9.96 2.21 16.29
CA GLY A 26 -10.31 2.10 14.87
C GLY A 26 -10.66 0.68 14.41
N GLY A 27 -10.68 -0.30 15.33
CA GLY A 27 -11.10 -1.68 15.05
C GLY A 27 -9.97 -2.65 14.71
N ALA A 28 -8.71 -2.30 14.97
CA ALA A 28 -7.62 -3.27 14.87
C ALA A 28 -7.75 -4.33 15.97
N SER A 29 -7.47 -5.58 15.65
CA SER A 29 -7.49 -6.70 16.63
C SER A 29 -6.30 -6.68 17.57
N ALA A 30 -5.17 -6.08 17.13
CA ALA A 30 -4.01 -5.80 17.94
C ALA A 30 -3.18 -4.66 17.32
N ALA A 31 -2.37 -4.01 18.15
CA ALA A 31 -1.37 -3.04 17.72
C ALA A 31 -0.09 -3.29 18.52
N ALA A 32 1.07 -3.17 17.87
CA ALA A 32 2.36 -3.32 18.52
C ALA A 32 3.39 -2.36 17.95
N VAL A 33 4.24 -1.81 18.82
CA VAL A 33 5.40 -1.02 18.42
C VAL A 33 6.48 -1.98 17.91
N SER A 34 7.13 -1.63 16.81
CA SER A 34 8.20 -2.42 16.22
C SER A 34 9.44 -1.57 16.01
N THR A 35 10.56 -2.04 16.55
CA THR A 35 11.89 -1.44 16.41
C THR A 35 12.78 -2.26 15.46
N HIS A 36 12.19 -3.09 14.60
CA HIS A 36 12.91 -4.01 13.71
C HIS A 36 13.97 -3.32 12.83
N TRP A 37 13.76 -2.04 12.53
CA TRP A 37 14.69 -1.27 11.72
C TRP A 37 16.03 -1.06 12.42
N SER A 38 16.04 -0.80 13.75
CA SER A 38 17.26 -0.61 14.56
C SER A 38 17.72 -1.90 15.21
N ASP A 39 16.81 -2.76 15.64
CA ASP A 39 17.10 -3.90 16.52
C ASP A 39 16.94 -5.26 15.82
N GLY A 40 16.67 -5.24 14.51
CA GLY A 40 16.49 -6.46 13.72
C GLY A 40 15.35 -7.32 14.23
N GLY A 41 15.54 -8.65 14.23
CA GLY A 41 14.50 -9.60 14.62
C GLY A 41 13.97 -9.41 16.05
N ARG A 42 14.82 -9.02 17.00
CA ARG A 42 14.39 -8.73 18.38
C ARG A 42 13.36 -7.62 18.45
N GLY A 43 13.54 -6.57 17.64
CA GLY A 43 12.62 -5.44 17.57
C GLY A 43 11.25 -5.76 16.97
N ALA A 44 11.05 -6.95 16.42
CA ALA A 44 9.79 -7.43 15.85
C ALA A 44 9.08 -8.50 16.70
N GLU A 45 9.65 -8.94 17.83
CA GLU A 45 9.08 -10.06 18.61
C GLU A 45 7.66 -9.79 19.11
N GLU A 46 7.41 -8.62 19.67
CA GLU A 46 6.07 -8.24 20.15
C GLU A 46 5.03 -8.21 19.01
N LEU A 47 5.42 -7.69 17.86
CA LEU A 47 4.58 -7.72 16.67
C LEU A 47 4.30 -9.15 16.22
N ALA A 48 5.32 -10.02 16.21
CA ALA A 48 5.16 -11.42 15.84
C ALA A 48 4.20 -12.15 16.80
N ARG A 49 4.33 -11.93 18.11
CA ARG A 49 3.42 -12.49 19.13
C ARG A 49 1.99 -12.00 18.93
N ALA A 50 1.80 -10.71 18.64
CA ALA A 50 0.49 -10.14 18.35
C ALA A 50 -0.14 -10.79 17.11
N VAL A 51 0.63 -11.00 16.04
CA VAL A 51 0.17 -11.67 14.81
C VAL A 51 -0.24 -13.12 15.10
N ILE A 52 0.59 -13.88 15.83
CA ILE A 52 0.29 -15.28 16.19
C ILE A 52 -1.00 -15.36 17.00
N LYS A 53 -1.14 -14.49 18.02
CA LYS A 53 -2.33 -14.43 18.87
C LYS A 53 -3.61 -14.15 18.07
N VAL A 54 -3.56 -13.19 17.15
CA VAL A 54 -4.73 -12.84 16.31
C VAL A 54 -5.02 -13.94 15.29
N ALA A 55 -3.98 -14.53 14.68
CA ALA A 55 -4.15 -15.62 13.73
C ALA A 55 -4.78 -16.87 14.37
N ALA A 56 -4.45 -17.15 15.63
CA ALA A 56 -5.02 -18.28 16.39
C ALA A 56 -6.53 -18.13 16.68
N GLN A 57 -7.08 -16.92 16.60
CA GLN A 57 -8.53 -16.67 16.78
C GLN A 57 -9.37 -17.13 15.57
N GLY A 58 -8.72 -17.55 14.48
CA GLY A 58 -9.36 -17.86 13.22
C GLY A 58 -9.76 -16.59 12.46
N THR A 59 -9.79 -16.69 11.15
CA THR A 59 -10.22 -15.60 10.26
C THR A 59 -11.20 -16.14 9.24
N GLN A 60 -12.23 -15.35 8.93
CA GLN A 60 -13.06 -15.57 7.76
C GLN A 60 -12.50 -14.70 6.64
N PHE A 61 -11.64 -15.27 5.82
CA PHE A 61 -11.14 -14.57 4.64
C PHE A 61 -12.27 -14.36 3.64
N SER A 62 -12.47 -13.12 3.24
CA SER A 62 -13.40 -12.75 2.17
C SER A 62 -12.67 -11.83 1.20
N PRO A 63 -12.61 -12.17 -0.10
CA PRO A 63 -12.09 -11.26 -1.11
C PRO A 63 -12.88 -9.95 -1.12
N LEU A 64 -12.24 -8.84 -1.44
CA LEU A 64 -12.88 -7.53 -1.54
C LEU A 64 -13.92 -7.48 -2.66
N TYR A 65 -13.71 -8.25 -3.71
CA TYR A 65 -14.61 -8.39 -4.86
C TYR A 65 -14.46 -9.78 -5.49
N GLU A 66 -15.48 -10.20 -6.21
CA GLU A 66 -15.42 -11.41 -7.03
C GLU A 66 -14.55 -11.18 -8.27
N VAL A 67 -13.59 -12.07 -8.53
CA VAL A 67 -12.69 -11.96 -9.70
C VAL A 67 -13.43 -11.98 -11.03
N THR A 68 -14.63 -12.57 -11.07
CA THR A 68 -15.53 -12.60 -12.23
C THR A 68 -16.27 -11.29 -12.49
N SER A 69 -16.18 -10.33 -11.56
CA SER A 69 -16.76 -9.00 -11.76
C SER A 69 -16.10 -8.27 -12.91
N PRO A 70 -16.80 -7.38 -13.63
CA PRO A 70 -16.22 -6.55 -14.68
C PRO A 70 -15.01 -5.77 -14.18
N ILE A 71 -14.00 -5.58 -15.04
CA ILE A 71 -12.75 -4.89 -14.69
C ILE A 71 -13.01 -3.54 -14.03
N LYS A 72 -13.86 -2.71 -14.62
CA LYS A 72 -14.22 -1.39 -14.08
C LYS A 72 -14.84 -1.49 -12.69
N LYS A 73 -15.70 -2.48 -12.46
CA LYS A 73 -16.33 -2.69 -11.15
C LYS A 73 -15.32 -3.08 -10.07
N LYS A 74 -14.34 -3.91 -10.42
CA LYS A 74 -13.22 -4.25 -9.50
C LYS A 74 -12.41 -3.02 -9.11
N ILE A 75 -12.04 -2.18 -10.09
CA ILE A 75 -11.31 -0.93 -9.87
C ILE A 75 -12.13 0.03 -8.99
N GLU A 76 -13.41 0.22 -9.29
CA GLU A 76 -14.31 1.05 -8.51
C GLU A 76 -14.44 0.55 -7.06
N THR A 77 -14.58 -0.77 -6.86
CA THR A 77 -14.66 -1.36 -5.52
C THR A 77 -13.40 -1.09 -4.70
N ILE A 78 -12.20 -1.21 -5.30
CA ILE A 78 -10.95 -0.85 -4.62
C ILE A 78 -10.93 0.64 -4.27
N ALA A 79 -11.22 1.51 -5.24
CA ALA A 79 -11.15 2.95 -5.06
C ALA A 79 -12.11 3.44 -3.97
N THR A 80 -13.33 2.95 -3.95
CA THR A 80 -14.35 3.39 -2.97
C THR A 80 -14.14 2.76 -1.60
N THR A 81 -13.84 1.46 -1.54
CA THR A 81 -13.78 0.74 -0.25
C THR A 81 -12.43 0.94 0.45
N ILE A 82 -11.32 0.93 -0.29
CA ILE A 82 -9.98 1.03 0.31
C ILE A 82 -9.52 2.48 0.42
N TYR A 83 -9.72 3.28 -0.62
CA TYR A 83 -9.22 4.66 -0.64
C TYR A 83 -10.24 5.69 -0.19
N GLY A 84 -11.52 5.35 -0.09
CA GLY A 84 -12.59 6.29 0.29
C GLY A 84 -12.95 7.27 -0.82
N ALA A 85 -12.68 6.94 -2.09
CA ALA A 85 -13.06 7.73 -3.24
C ALA A 85 -14.59 7.75 -3.43
N ALA A 86 -15.11 8.80 -4.04
CA ALA A 86 -16.50 8.85 -4.50
C ALA A 86 -16.74 8.01 -5.76
N GLY A 87 -15.67 7.76 -6.54
CA GLY A 87 -15.74 6.97 -7.75
C GLY A 87 -14.43 6.99 -8.53
N VAL A 88 -14.48 6.51 -9.77
CA VAL A 88 -13.36 6.44 -10.70
C VAL A 88 -13.73 7.08 -12.03
N SER A 89 -12.76 7.64 -12.73
CA SER A 89 -12.90 8.07 -14.13
C SER A 89 -11.87 7.33 -14.97
N PHE A 90 -12.22 7.08 -16.23
CA PHE A 90 -11.37 6.37 -17.17
C PHE A 90 -11.03 7.30 -18.33
N SER A 91 -9.75 7.39 -18.68
CA SER A 91 -9.32 8.06 -19.89
C SER A 91 -9.78 7.28 -21.13
N PRO A 92 -9.80 7.88 -22.32
CA PRO A 92 -10.07 7.14 -23.56
C PRO A 92 -9.07 5.99 -23.80
N GLN A 93 -7.84 6.10 -23.30
CA GLN A 93 -6.86 5.02 -23.38
C GLN A 93 -7.25 3.87 -22.44
N ALA A 94 -7.58 4.18 -21.17
CA ALA A 94 -8.00 3.18 -20.22
C ALA A 94 -9.26 2.42 -20.66
N GLU A 95 -10.20 3.10 -21.34
CA GLU A 95 -11.38 2.45 -21.91
C GLU A 95 -11.00 1.41 -22.97
N ARG A 96 -10.15 1.77 -23.92
CA ARG A 96 -9.66 0.84 -24.95
C ARG A 96 -8.88 -0.33 -24.34
N ASP A 97 -8.09 -0.08 -23.31
CA ASP A 97 -7.30 -1.12 -22.64
C ASP A 97 -8.22 -2.12 -21.89
N VAL A 98 -9.29 -1.64 -21.26
CA VAL A 98 -10.30 -2.49 -20.62
C VAL A 98 -11.00 -3.37 -21.64
N GLU A 99 -11.41 -2.82 -22.80
CA GLU A 99 -12.02 -3.57 -23.88
C GLU A 99 -11.05 -4.64 -24.42
N LEU A 100 -9.78 -4.26 -24.62
CA LEU A 100 -8.74 -5.18 -25.10
C LEU A 100 -8.53 -6.32 -24.10
N ALA A 101 -8.37 -6.02 -22.81
CA ALA A 101 -8.17 -7.01 -21.76
C ALA A 101 -9.36 -7.99 -21.68
N THR A 102 -10.59 -7.49 -21.82
CA THR A 102 -11.80 -8.31 -21.83
C THR A 102 -11.83 -9.21 -23.05
N ARG A 103 -11.58 -8.67 -24.23
CA ARG A 103 -11.56 -9.44 -25.50
C ARG A 103 -10.51 -10.55 -25.52
N LEU A 104 -9.36 -10.32 -24.84
CA LEU A 104 -8.29 -11.31 -24.70
C LEU A 104 -8.52 -12.33 -23.59
N GLY A 105 -9.63 -12.24 -22.85
CA GLY A 105 -9.98 -13.18 -21.77
C GLY A 105 -9.23 -12.94 -20.46
N PHE A 106 -8.66 -11.75 -20.27
CA PHE A 106 -7.98 -11.36 -19.02
C PHE A 106 -8.91 -10.66 -18.02
N ASP A 107 -10.19 -10.60 -18.29
CA ASP A 107 -11.20 -9.96 -17.43
C ASP A 107 -11.32 -10.60 -16.04
N ARG A 108 -10.88 -11.86 -15.87
CA ARG A 108 -10.88 -12.58 -14.59
C ARG A 108 -9.62 -12.34 -13.74
N LEU A 109 -8.63 -11.61 -14.24
CA LEU A 109 -7.44 -11.29 -13.46
C LEU A 109 -7.77 -10.26 -12.37
N PRO A 110 -7.12 -10.36 -11.18
CA PRO A 110 -7.25 -9.35 -10.14
C PRO A 110 -6.61 -8.01 -10.56
N ILE A 111 -6.97 -6.95 -9.84
CA ILE A 111 -6.50 -5.59 -10.11
C ILE A 111 -5.40 -5.21 -9.14
N CYS A 112 -4.31 -4.68 -9.66
CA CYS A 112 -3.29 -3.92 -8.93
C CYS A 112 -3.47 -2.43 -9.24
N MET A 113 -3.62 -1.59 -8.21
CA MET A 113 -3.75 -0.14 -8.39
C MET A 113 -2.39 0.53 -8.29
N ALA A 114 -1.92 1.15 -9.37
CA ALA A 114 -0.71 1.97 -9.38
C ALA A 114 -1.08 3.45 -9.23
N LYS A 115 -0.91 3.97 -8.01
CA LYS A 115 -1.17 5.37 -7.66
C LYS A 115 -0.08 5.90 -6.72
N THR A 116 -0.06 7.21 -6.45
CA THR A 116 0.90 7.79 -5.51
C THR A 116 0.87 7.09 -4.15
N PRO A 117 2.04 6.79 -3.55
CA PRO A 117 2.12 6.26 -2.19
C PRO A 117 1.93 7.35 -1.11
N LEU A 118 1.90 8.63 -1.50
CA LEU A 118 1.94 9.77 -0.58
C LEU A 118 0.55 10.22 -0.10
N SER A 119 -0.52 9.69 -0.69
CA SER A 119 -1.91 10.04 -0.36
C SER A 119 -2.83 8.84 -0.59
N LEU A 120 -3.97 8.78 0.10
CA LEU A 120 -5.08 7.88 -0.26
C LEU A 120 -5.77 8.32 -1.56
N SER A 121 -5.75 9.63 -1.89
CA SER A 121 -6.21 10.12 -3.18
C SER A 121 -5.17 9.89 -4.29
N HIS A 122 -5.47 10.34 -5.50
CA HIS A 122 -4.52 10.38 -6.62
C HIS A 122 -3.56 11.57 -6.54
N ASP A 123 -3.85 12.58 -5.72
CA ASP A 123 -3.04 13.78 -5.55
C ASP A 123 -2.10 13.61 -4.33
N PRO A 124 -0.77 13.62 -4.52
CA PRO A 124 0.19 13.48 -3.44
C PRO A 124 0.17 14.63 -2.41
N ALA A 125 -0.42 15.78 -2.73
CA ALA A 125 -0.52 16.92 -1.84
C ALA A 125 -1.65 16.77 -0.81
N VAL A 126 -2.69 16.00 -1.12
CA VAL A 126 -3.84 15.78 -0.24
C VAL A 126 -3.51 14.74 0.81
N LYS A 127 -3.31 15.16 2.05
CA LYS A 127 -2.91 14.30 3.16
C LYS A 127 -4.08 13.83 4.03
N GLY A 128 -3.79 12.90 4.93
CA GLY A 128 -4.76 12.36 5.88
C GLY A 128 -5.75 11.40 5.24
N ARG A 129 -7.03 11.55 5.59
CA ARG A 129 -8.13 10.74 5.08
C ARG A 129 -9.06 11.58 4.20
N PRO A 130 -8.70 11.83 2.93
CA PRO A 130 -9.56 12.55 2.01
C PRO A 130 -10.83 11.76 1.68
N SER A 131 -11.89 12.48 1.29
CA SER A 131 -13.15 11.91 0.84
C SER A 131 -13.71 12.71 -0.33
N GLY A 132 -14.66 12.13 -1.08
CA GLY A 132 -15.34 12.84 -2.18
C GLY A 132 -14.52 13.04 -3.44
N PHE A 133 -13.30 12.50 -3.52
CA PHE A 133 -12.46 12.60 -4.71
C PHE A 133 -12.75 11.46 -5.71
N THR A 134 -12.42 11.72 -6.97
CA THR A 134 -12.49 10.72 -8.05
C THR A 134 -11.07 10.26 -8.41
N VAL A 135 -10.86 8.95 -8.54
CA VAL A 135 -9.56 8.39 -8.96
C VAL A 135 -9.50 8.33 -10.49
N PRO A 136 -8.60 9.07 -11.15
CA PRO A 136 -8.45 9.02 -12.59
C PRO A 136 -7.56 7.85 -13.02
N ILE A 137 -8.12 6.91 -13.79
CA ILE A 137 -7.39 5.82 -14.41
C ILE A 137 -6.96 6.24 -15.81
N GLN A 138 -5.65 6.27 -16.04
CA GLN A 138 -5.07 6.73 -17.29
C GLN A 138 -4.87 5.61 -18.30
N GLU A 139 -4.46 4.44 -17.86
CA GLU A 139 -4.27 3.24 -18.67
C GLU A 139 -4.49 1.98 -17.84
N LEU A 140 -4.71 0.85 -18.52
CA LEU A 140 -4.72 -0.47 -17.90
C LEU A 140 -3.67 -1.34 -18.59
N ARG A 141 -2.75 -1.91 -17.81
CA ARG A 141 -1.71 -2.81 -18.31
C ARG A 141 -2.01 -4.25 -17.96
N ILE A 142 -1.86 -5.14 -18.94
CA ILE A 142 -1.99 -6.58 -18.75
C ILE A 142 -0.63 -7.13 -18.37
N LEU A 143 -0.48 -7.62 -17.14
CA LEU A 143 0.71 -8.30 -16.65
C LEU A 143 0.43 -9.80 -16.56
N ALA A 144 0.23 -10.43 -17.74
CA ALA A 144 -0.20 -11.82 -17.86
C ALA A 144 0.72 -12.80 -17.14
N GLY A 145 2.05 -12.60 -17.23
CA GLY A 145 3.02 -13.45 -16.54
C GLY A 145 2.98 -13.34 -15.01
N ALA A 146 2.52 -12.19 -14.49
CA ALA A 146 2.33 -11.97 -13.06
C ALA A 146 0.89 -12.30 -12.59
N GLY A 147 -0.04 -12.50 -13.52
CA GLY A 147 -1.41 -12.91 -13.23
C GLY A 147 -2.31 -11.79 -12.70
N PHE A 148 -2.09 -10.52 -13.08
CA PHE A 148 -2.95 -9.40 -12.71
C PHE A 148 -2.99 -8.29 -13.77
N LEU A 149 -3.99 -7.42 -13.65
CA LEU A 149 -4.12 -6.18 -14.42
C LEU A 149 -3.68 -5.00 -13.56
N THR A 150 -2.89 -4.08 -14.11
CA THR A 150 -2.48 -2.87 -13.40
C THR A 150 -3.27 -1.66 -13.91
N ALA A 151 -4.11 -1.10 -13.05
CA ALA A 151 -4.78 0.17 -13.28
C ALA A 151 -3.85 1.32 -12.87
N VAL A 152 -3.38 2.09 -13.85
CA VAL A 152 -2.41 3.16 -13.64
C VAL A 152 -3.13 4.48 -13.50
N CYS A 153 -2.96 5.14 -12.34
CA CYS A 153 -3.48 6.47 -12.11
C CYS A 153 -2.65 7.55 -12.80
N SER A 154 -3.25 8.69 -13.08
CA SER A 154 -2.56 9.83 -13.68
C SER A 154 -1.34 10.26 -12.86
N GLY A 155 -0.25 10.61 -13.54
CA GLY A 155 0.99 11.08 -12.92
C GLY A 155 1.89 10.00 -12.33
N ILE A 156 1.56 8.71 -12.50
CA ILE A 156 2.38 7.59 -12.02
C ILE A 156 3.16 6.96 -13.17
N GLN A 157 4.44 6.77 -12.93
CA GLN A 157 5.31 5.99 -13.79
C GLN A 157 5.60 4.63 -13.15
N LEU A 158 5.32 3.56 -13.89
CA LEU A 158 5.69 2.21 -13.47
C LEU A 158 7.17 1.97 -13.72
N MET A 159 7.82 1.28 -12.78
CA MET A 159 9.25 0.94 -12.84
C MET A 159 10.12 2.17 -13.10
N PRO A 160 10.12 3.16 -12.18
CA PRO A 160 10.98 4.32 -12.33
C PRO A 160 12.45 3.86 -12.44
N GLY A 161 13.20 4.52 -13.33
CA GLY A 161 14.62 4.20 -13.53
C GLY A 161 15.42 4.37 -12.25
N LEU A 162 16.47 3.56 -12.09
CA LEU A 162 17.42 3.73 -11.00
C LEU A 162 18.22 5.03 -11.20
N PRO A 163 18.57 5.74 -10.11
CA PRO A 163 19.39 6.93 -10.20
C PRO A 163 20.79 6.59 -10.74
N LYS A 164 21.40 7.52 -11.47
CA LYS A 164 22.78 7.34 -12.00
C LYS A 164 23.82 7.12 -10.91
N LYS A 165 23.57 7.68 -9.70
CA LYS A 165 24.37 7.41 -8.49
C LYS A 165 23.52 6.58 -7.53
N PRO A 166 23.86 5.30 -7.35
CA PRO A 166 23.14 4.43 -6.40
C PRO A 166 23.23 4.95 -4.98
N ALA A 167 22.17 4.72 -4.18
CA ALA A 167 22.22 5.07 -2.77
C ALA A 167 23.35 4.38 -2.01
N GLY A 168 23.74 3.18 -2.44
CA GLY A 168 24.85 2.42 -1.85
C GLY A 168 26.20 3.13 -1.86
N GLU A 169 26.44 4.08 -2.78
CA GLU A 169 27.69 4.88 -2.79
C GLU A 169 27.81 5.84 -1.61
N ARG A 170 26.70 6.19 -0.94
CA ARG A 170 26.67 7.13 0.19
C ARG A 170 26.27 6.49 1.51
N ILE A 171 25.85 5.21 1.48
CA ILE A 171 25.49 4.48 2.68
C ILE A 171 26.78 3.91 3.29
N ASP A 172 27.05 4.25 4.55
CA ASP A 172 28.21 3.77 5.29
C ASP A 172 27.85 3.56 6.75
N VAL A 173 28.75 2.93 7.50
CA VAL A 173 28.63 2.77 8.94
C VAL A 173 29.68 3.65 9.60
N ASP A 174 29.24 4.58 10.43
CA ASP A 174 30.14 5.37 11.26
C ASP A 174 30.90 4.42 12.24
N PRO A 175 32.22 4.29 12.13
CA PRO A 175 32.98 3.34 12.92
C PRO A 175 33.04 3.69 14.42
N GLN A 176 32.73 4.93 14.81
CA GLN A 176 32.76 5.34 16.21
C GLN A 176 31.42 5.11 16.89
N SER A 177 30.32 5.41 16.22
CA SER A 177 28.97 5.28 16.79
C SER A 177 28.25 4.00 16.37
N GLY A 178 28.72 3.26 15.34
CA GLY A 178 28.04 2.14 14.73
C GLY A 178 26.75 2.52 13.99
N GLN A 179 26.48 3.80 13.80
CA GLN A 179 25.27 4.28 13.12
C GLN A 179 25.42 4.20 11.61
N ILE A 180 24.34 3.80 10.95
CA ILE A 180 24.26 3.86 9.49
C ILE A 180 24.03 5.31 9.07
N VAL A 181 24.89 5.83 8.19
CA VAL A 181 24.82 7.17 7.59
C VAL A 181 24.45 7.08 6.12
N GLY A 182 23.91 8.16 5.54
CA GLY A 182 23.62 8.24 4.10
C GLY A 182 22.33 7.55 3.65
N LEU A 183 21.47 7.11 4.57
CA LEU A 183 20.15 6.50 4.24
C LEU A 183 19.10 7.51 3.79
N GLN A 184 19.31 8.82 3.95
CA GLN A 184 18.39 9.89 3.56
C GLN A 184 19.02 10.79 2.51
#